data_86e0ecb0a9ebb96655880ef0f7281d48
#
_entry.id   86e0ecb0a9ebb96655880ef0f7281d48
#
_cell.length_a   1.000
_cell.length_b   1.000
_cell.length_c   1.000
_cell.angle_alpha   90.00
_cell.angle_beta   90.00
_cell.angle_gamma   90.00
#
_symmetry.space_group_name_H-M   'P 1'
#
loop_
_entity.id
_entity.type
_entity.pdbx_description
1 polymer ?
#
loop_
_entity_poly.entity_id
_entity_poly.type
_entity_poly.pdbx_seq_one_letter_code
_entity_poly.pdbx_strand_id
1 'polypeptide(L)'
;MCIRDSSIIDSLLGAMRKKDIGTFFPDNQKKYKNIRSPKMLKPIIKILNNNNFYINNLDINLICEQPKVSKYRDKIIKSLSNLLKIDKELINLKGKTAEKLVLIGKEKAIACEVICSITQWKK
;
A
#
# COMPACT_ATOMS: atom_id res chain seq x y z
N MET A 1 4.59 8.36 -7.77
CA MET A 1 3.67 7.50 -7.01
C MET A 1 4.10 7.44 -5.55
N CYS A 2 3.16 7.39 -4.63
CA CYS A 2 3.46 7.27 -3.21
C CYS A 2 4.00 5.87 -2.89
N ILE A 3 5.10 5.79 -2.15
CA ILE A 3 5.72 4.51 -1.79
C ILE A 3 4.76 3.62 -0.97
N ARG A 4 3.91 4.22 -0.13
CA ARG A 4 2.89 3.52 0.64
C ARG A 4 1.91 2.79 -0.28
N ASP A 5 1.38 3.48 -1.26
CA ASP A 5 0.37 2.92 -2.15
C ASP A 5 0.96 1.84 -3.05
N SER A 6 2.19 2.05 -3.52
CA SER A 6 2.88 1.04 -4.32
C SER A 6 3.14 -0.23 -3.50
N SER A 7 3.49 -0.10 -2.24
CA SER A 7 3.68 -1.25 -1.35
C SER A 7 2.37 -1.99 -1.08
N ILE A 8 1.27 -1.27 -0.94
CA ILE A 8 -0.06 -1.88 -0.78
C ILE A 8 -0.42 -2.68 -2.03
N ILE A 9 -0.23 -2.10 -3.21
CA ILE A 9 -0.52 -2.77 -4.48
C ILE A 9 0.30 -4.06 -4.60
N ASP A 10 1.61 -3.98 -4.33
CA ASP A 10 2.48 -5.16 -4.41
C ASP A 10 2.06 -6.24 -3.42
N SER A 11 1.65 -5.88 -2.21
CA SER A 11 1.19 -6.86 -1.22
C SER A 11 -0.07 -7.58 -1.68
N LEU A 12 -1.02 -6.85 -2.27
CA LEU A 12 -2.26 -7.43 -2.79
C LEU A 12 -1.98 -8.33 -4.00
N LEU A 13 -1.12 -7.87 -4.91
CA LEU A 13 -0.73 -8.68 -6.06
C LEU A 13 -0.03 -9.96 -5.63
N GLY A 14 0.87 -9.85 -4.64
CA GLY A 14 1.55 -11.02 -4.10
C GLY A 14 0.60 -12.02 -3.48
N ALA A 15 -0.39 -11.53 -2.70
CA ALA A 15 -1.39 -12.39 -2.08
C ALA A 15 -2.25 -13.13 -3.12
N MET A 16 -2.47 -12.53 -4.28
CA MET A 16 -3.20 -13.15 -5.39
C MET A 16 -2.31 -13.96 -6.33
N ARG A 17 -1.02 -14.09 -6.03
CA ARG A 17 -0.03 -14.75 -6.88
C ARG A 17 0.11 -14.10 -8.25
N LYS A 18 -0.02 -12.77 -8.30
CA LYS A 18 0.20 -12.00 -9.52
C LYS A 18 1.62 -11.44 -9.54
N LYS A 19 2.03 -10.94 -10.68
CA LYS A 19 3.33 -10.29 -10.81
C LYS A 19 3.29 -8.91 -10.16
N ASP A 20 4.45 -8.29 -10.02
CA ASP A 20 4.61 -7.03 -9.31
C ASP A 20 3.96 -5.84 -10.03
N ILE A 21 3.95 -4.70 -9.34
CA ILE A 21 3.38 -3.45 -9.85
C ILE A 21 4.05 -3.00 -11.15
N GLY A 22 5.35 -3.23 -11.30
CA GLY A 22 6.08 -2.85 -12.51
C GLY A 22 5.61 -3.60 -13.75
N THR A 23 5.11 -4.81 -13.58
CA THR A 23 4.54 -5.59 -14.67
C THR A 23 3.17 -5.05 -15.10
N PHE A 24 2.34 -4.65 -14.15
CA PHE A 24 1.01 -4.09 -14.42
C PHE A 24 1.07 -2.65 -14.93
N PHE A 25 2.04 -1.88 -14.46
CA PHE A 25 2.18 -0.46 -14.78
C PHE A 25 3.62 -0.15 -15.18
N PRO A 26 4.06 -0.60 -16.38
CA PRO A 26 5.43 -0.34 -16.81
C PRO A 26 5.72 1.15 -16.95
N ASP A 27 6.84 1.61 -16.41
CA ASP A 27 7.26 3.01 -16.47
C ASP A 27 7.49 3.51 -17.88
N ASN A 28 7.80 2.60 -18.82
CA ASN A 28 8.04 2.96 -20.22
C ASN A 28 6.78 3.28 -21.01
N GLN A 29 5.60 3.11 -20.44
CA GLN A 29 4.35 3.43 -21.10
C GLN A 29 3.86 4.81 -20.68
N LYS A 30 3.61 5.69 -21.64
CA LYS A 30 3.20 7.08 -21.38
C LYS A 30 1.97 7.19 -20.49
N LYS A 31 0.99 6.30 -20.66
CA LYS A 31 -0.26 6.35 -19.89
C LYS A 31 -0.05 6.11 -18.39
N TYR A 32 1.08 5.51 -17.99
CA TYR A 32 1.38 5.25 -16.59
C TYR A 32 2.39 6.21 -16.02
N LYS A 33 2.98 7.08 -16.85
CA LYS A 33 3.93 8.07 -16.38
C LYS A 33 3.17 9.14 -15.60
N ASN A 34 3.62 9.39 -14.37
CA ASN A 34 3.01 10.37 -13.48
C ASN A 34 1.56 10.03 -13.07
N ILE A 35 1.16 8.75 -13.17
CA ILE A 35 -0.17 8.33 -12.74
C ILE A 35 -0.29 8.47 -11.22
N ARG A 36 -1.42 8.97 -10.76
CA ARG A 36 -1.69 9.10 -9.33
C ARG A 36 -2.04 7.75 -8.73
N SER A 37 -1.61 7.54 -7.48
CA SER A 37 -1.83 6.28 -6.75
C SER A 37 -3.29 5.83 -6.70
N PRO A 38 -4.29 6.70 -6.46
CA PRO A 38 -5.68 6.25 -6.48
C PRO A 38 -6.10 5.64 -7.81
N LYS A 39 -5.56 6.14 -8.93
CA LYS A 39 -5.85 5.58 -10.25
C LYS A 39 -5.23 4.21 -10.46
N MET A 40 -4.12 3.93 -9.78
CA MET A 40 -3.46 2.62 -9.85
C MET A 40 -4.14 1.60 -8.95
N LEU A 41 -4.67 2.04 -7.81
CA LEU A 41 -5.37 1.16 -6.87
C LEU A 41 -6.69 0.63 -7.44
N LYS A 42 -7.43 1.44 -8.19
CA LYS A 42 -8.72 1.02 -8.74
C LYS A 42 -8.66 -0.26 -9.57
N PRO A 43 -7.74 -0.39 -10.57
CA PRO A 43 -7.66 -1.64 -11.33
C PRO A 43 -7.30 -2.84 -10.46
N ILE A 44 -6.47 -2.64 -9.44
CA ILE A 44 -6.04 -3.73 -8.55
C ILE A 44 -7.23 -4.21 -7.71
N ILE A 45 -8.02 -3.28 -7.18
CA ILE A 45 -9.22 -3.63 -6.41
C ILE A 45 -10.24 -4.35 -7.29
N LYS A 46 -10.35 -3.93 -8.54
CA LYS A 46 -11.24 -4.59 -9.50
C LYS A 46 -10.80 -6.04 -9.75
N ILE A 47 -9.50 -6.28 -9.90
CA ILE A 47 -8.96 -7.64 -10.05
C ILE A 47 -9.28 -8.46 -8.80
N LEU A 48 -9.09 -7.88 -7.62
CA LEU A 48 -9.39 -8.54 -6.36
C LEU A 48 -10.85 -8.98 -6.31
N ASN A 49 -11.78 -8.06 -6.58
CA ASN A 49 -13.20 -8.33 -6.55
C ASN A 49 -13.64 -9.33 -7.61
N ASN A 50 -13.10 -9.23 -8.81
CA ASN A 50 -13.44 -10.14 -9.91
C ASN A 50 -13.02 -11.58 -9.64
N ASN A 51 -12.02 -11.77 -8.79
CA ASN A 51 -11.54 -13.09 -8.40
C ASN A 51 -12.12 -13.53 -7.06
N ASN A 52 -13.14 -12.84 -6.56
CA ASN A 52 -13.86 -13.15 -5.32
C ASN A 52 -12.98 -13.11 -4.08
N PHE A 53 -12.00 -12.22 -4.07
CA PHE A 53 -11.18 -11.97 -2.90
C PHE A 53 -11.69 -10.75 -2.13
N TYR A 54 -11.50 -10.78 -0.83
CA TYR A 54 -11.69 -9.58 -0.01
C TYR A 54 -10.53 -9.46 0.99
N ILE A 55 -10.27 -8.23 1.41
CA ILE A 55 -9.18 -7.93 2.33
C ILE A 55 -9.64 -8.19 3.76
N ASN A 56 -8.93 -9.07 4.48
CA ASN A 56 -9.19 -9.31 5.88
C ASN A 56 -8.52 -8.26 6.75
N ASN A 57 -7.29 -7.91 6.42
CA ASN A 57 -6.50 -6.99 7.22
C ASN A 57 -5.32 -6.47 6.41
N LEU A 58 -4.90 -5.28 6.77
CA LEU A 58 -3.76 -4.60 6.14
C LEU A 58 -2.90 -4.01 7.24
N ASP A 59 -1.65 -4.43 7.32
CA ASP A 59 -0.71 -3.91 8.32
C ASP A 59 0.45 -3.22 7.60
N ILE A 60 0.64 -1.94 7.90
CA ILE A 60 1.58 -1.08 7.20
C ILE A 60 2.63 -0.57 8.17
N ASN A 61 3.90 -0.78 7.84
CA ASN A 61 5.02 -0.19 8.56
C ASN A 61 5.67 0.88 7.70
N LEU A 62 5.65 2.12 8.19
CA LEU A 62 6.39 3.22 7.57
C LEU A 62 7.65 3.45 8.36
N ILE A 63 8.79 3.33 7.71
CA ILE A 63 10.10 3.49 8.34
C ILE A 63 10.66 4.83 7.87
N CYS A 64 10.65 5.83 8.75
CA CYS A 64 11.14 7.16 8.44
C CYS A 64 11.41 7.93 9.73
N GLU A 65 12.33 8.89 9.67
CA GLU A 65 12.61 9.74 10.82
C GLU A 65 11.62 10.92 10.89
N GLN A 66 11.29 11.49 9.76
CA GLN A 66 10.36 12.61 9.63
C GLN A 66 9.47 12.46 8.40
N PRO A 67 8.22 12.91 8.42
CA PRO A 67 7.47 13.36 9.61
C PRO A 67 7.06 12.18 10.49
N LYS A 68 6.71 12.45 11.74
CA LYS A 68 6.24 11.40 12.64
C LYS A 68 4.87 10.92 12.19
N VAL A 69 4.76 9.62 11.98
CA VAL A 69 3.55 9.00 11.46
C VAL A 69 2.35 9.20 12.39
N SER A 70 2.58 9.21 13.70
CA SER A 70 1.50 9.35 14.69
C SER A 70 0.64 10.58 14.47
N LYS A 71 1.21 11.66 13.97
CA LYS A 71 0.47 12.91 13.66
C LYS A 71 -0.56 12.72 12.56
N TYR A 72 -0.30 11.84 11.61
CA TYR A 72 -1.10 11.71 10.40
C TYR A 72 -1.82 10.36 10.30
N ARG A 73 -1.66 9.52 11.32
CA ARG A 73 -2.14 8.14 11.32
C ARG A 73 -3.63 8.05 10.97
N ASP A 74 -4.46 8.80 11.67
CA ASP A 74 -5.91 8.73 11.48
C ASP A 74 -6.33 9.22 10.10
N LYS A 75 -5.69 10.26 9.59
CA LYS A 75 -5.94 10.77 8.24
C LYS A 75 -5.58 9.74 7.17
N ILE A 76 -4.44 9.10 7.34
CA ILE A 76 -3.96 8.09 6.38
C ILE A 76 -4.90 6.90 6.37
N ILE A 77 -5.28 6.40 7.55
CA ILE A 77 -6.20 5.26 7.67
C ILE A 77 -7.55 5.59 7.03
N LYS A 78 -8.08 6.78 7.29
CA LYS A 78 -9.34 7.21 6.70
C LYS A 78 -9.26 7.26 5.16
N SER A 79 -8.18 7.83 4.64
CA SER A 79 -7.96 7.91 3.20
C SER A 79 -7.89 6.51 2.57
N LEU A 80 -7.13 5.61 3.18
CA LEU A 80 -7.00 4.23 2.69
C LEU A 80 -8.31 3.46 2.78
N SER A 81 -9.06 3.63 3.86
CA SER A 81 -10.37 3.03 4.03
C SER A 81 -11.30 3.42 2.88
N ASN A 82 -11.31 4.70 2.52
CA ASN A 82 -12.13 5.19 1.41
C ASN A 82 -11.65 4.65 0.06
N LEU A 83 -10.34 4.62 -0.17
CA LEU A 83 -9.77 4.14 -1.44
C LEU A 83 -9.98 2.65 -1.63
N LEU A 84 -9.78 1.87 -0.57
CA LEU A 84 -9.88 0.42 -0.63
C LEU A 84 -11.29 -0.09 -0.39
N LYS A 85 -12.19 0.78 0.08
CA LYS A 85 -13.58 0.45 0.43
C LYS A 85 -13.65 -0.67 1.47
N ILE A 86 -12.85 -0.53 2.51
CA ILE A 86 -12.83 -1.45 3.66
C ILE A 86 -12.93 -0.65 4.94
N ASP A 87 -13.35 -1.31 6.03
CA ASP A 87 -13.44 -0.67 7.33
C ASP A 87 -12.08 -0.23 7.84
N LYS A 88 -12.06 0.91 8.53
CA LYS A 88 -10.83 1.43 9.15
C LYS A 88 -10.23 0.43 10.13
N GLU A 89 -11.05 -0.37 10.78
CA GLU A 89 -10.59 -1.38 11.75
C GLU A 89 -9.76 -2.49 11.10
N LEU A 90 -9.84 -2.64 9.79
CA LEU A 90 -9.04 -3.63 9.06
C LEU A 90 -7.68 -3.10 8.66
N ILE A 91 -7.39 -1.83 8.91
CA ILE A 91 -6.15 -1.18 8.51
C ILE A 91 -5.38 -0.77 9.75
N ASN A 92 -4.13 -1.23 9.84
CA ASN A 92 -3.22 -0.78 10.89
C ASN A 92 -2.02 -0.07 10.25
N LEU A 93 -1.58 0.99 10.90
CA LEU A 93 -0.44 1.78 10.44
C LEU A 93 0.48 2.04 11.62
N LYS A 94 1.73 1.64 11.48
CA LYS A 94 2.77 1.86 12.47
C LYS A 94 3.90 2.65 11.85
N GLY A 95 4.41 3.61 12.61
CA GLY A 95 5.62 4.32 12.25
C GLY A 95 6.79 3.79 13.04
N LYS A 96 7.92 3.64 12.39
CA LYS A 96 9.16 3.22 13.02
C LYS A 96 10.29 4.11 12.58
N THR A 97 11.25 4.34 13.46
CA THR A 97 12.49 5.00 13.09
C THR A 97 13.57 3.96 12.88
N ALA A 98 14.60 4.33 12.11
CA ALA A 98 15.80 3.50 11.99
C ALA A 98 16.89 3.97 12.96
N GLU A 99 16.51 4.73 13.97
CA GLU A 99 17.40 5.27 15.01
C GLU A 99 18.60 6.01 14.42
N LYS A 100 18.36 6.75 13.34
CA LYS A 100 19.36 7.53 12.60
C LYS A 100 20.51 6.69 12.02
N LEU A 101 20.26 5.40 11.87
CA LEU A 101 21.19 4.50 11.21
C LEU A 101 20.89 4.43 9.72
N VAL A 102 21.91 4.25 8.91
CA VAL A 102 21.85 4.14 7.44
C VAL A 102 21.10 5.31 6.78
N LEU A 103 20.73 5.16 5.51
CA LEU A 103 20.08 6.23 4.74
C LEU A 103 18.73 6.65 5.33
N ILE A 104 17.93 5.69 5.79
CA ILE A 104 16.62 5.97 6.37
C ILE A 104 16.75 6.73 7.67
N GLY A 105 17.62 6.26 8.55
CA GLY A 105 17.85 6.89 9.85
C GLY A 105 18.43 8.29 9.78
N LYS A 106 19.03 8.65 8.65
CA LYS A 106 19.57 9.98 8.40
C LYS A 106 18.61 10.87 7.61
N GLU A 107 17.34 10.51 7.57
CA GLU A 107 16.29 11.24 6.87
C GLU A 107 16.49 11.30 5.33
N LYS A 108 17.29 10.40 4.79
CA LYS A 108 17.60 10.38 3.36
C LYS A 108 16.68 9.49 2.54
N ALA A 109 15.87 8.65 3.22
CA ALA A 109 14.98 7.72 2.54
C ALA A 109 13.80 7.36 3.44
N ILE A 110 12.75 6.85 2.81
CA ILE A 110 11.57 6.32 3.49
C ILE A 110 11.37 4.90 2.98
N ALA A 111 11.11 3.97 3.88
CA ALA A 111 10.75 2.61 3.51
C ALA A 111 9.34 2.30 3.97
N CYS A 112 8.66 1.44 3.25
CA CYS A 112 7.31 1.01 3.57
C CYS A 112 7.20 -0.49 3.37
N GLU A 113 6.73 -1.18 4.41
CA GLU A 113 6.45 -2.60 4.35
C GLU A 113 4.96 -2.80 4.58
N VAL A 114 4.34 -3.64 3.76
CA VAL A 114 2.91 -3.93 3.89
C VAL A 114 2.71 -5.44 3.89
N ILE A 115 1.97 -5.90 4.89
CA ILE A 115 1.52 -7.28 4.96
C ILE A 115 0.00 -7.26 4.92
N CYS A 116 -0.60 -8.01 4.03
CA CYS A 116 -2.04 -8.12 3.94
C CYS A 116 -2.48 -9.57 4.04
N SER A 117 -3.72 -9.76 4.48
CA SER A 117 -4.40 -11.04 4.44
C SER A 117 -5.66 -10.88 3.62
N ILE A 118 -5.86 -11.77 2.67
CA ILE A 118 -7.07 -11.78 1.84
C ILE A 118 -7.73 -13.14 1.93
N THR A 119 -9.03 -13.17 1.72
CA THR A 119 -9.80 -14.42 1.67
C THR A 119 -10.51 -14.49 0.34
N GLN A 120 -10.48 -15.67 -0.26
CA GLN A 120 -11.28 -15.95 -1.44
C GLN A 120 -12.54 -16.68 -1.01
N TRP A 121 -13.71 -16.12 -1.35
CA TRP A 121 -14.95 -16.80 -1.05
C TRP A 121 -15.38 -17.61 -2.27
N LYS A 122 -15.82 -18.84 -2.02
CA LYS A 122 -16.28 -19.73 -3.08
C LYS A 122 -17.80 -19.69 -3.15
N LYS A 123 -18.31 -19.70 -4.37
CA LYS A 123 -19.74 -19.84 -4.58
C LYS A 123 -20.18 -21.27 -4.24
#